data_e7d4bb7336c8c46afc136672c7258d78
#
_entry.id   e7d4bb7336c8c46afc136672c7258d78
#
_cell.length_a   1.000
_cell.length_b   1.000
_cell.length_c   1.000
_cell.angle_alpha   90.00
_cell.angle_beta   90.00
_cell.angle_gamma   90.00
#
_symmetry.space_group_name_H-M   'P 1'
#
loop_
_entity.id
_entity.type
_entity.pdbx_description
1 polymer ?
#
loop_
_entity_poly.entity_id
_entity_poly.type
_entity_poly.pdbx_seq_one_letter_code
_entity_poly.pdbx_strand_id
1 'polypeptide(L)'
;TGAVPPNVMFTLDDSGSMAWGCVPDSLCVEGNHDALTTPWKYLSDDWKSVTYKVRECQTESNGVCTKYYTFNERTRSTVNPLYYNPAIRYLPWLKADGTRYPEYPATAARVEPEKSNSTDVKNLVLLQKIGINWCKSVTNCESWSEQDVYPAQYFKLTPGASITNPDSYTKVEIKSGQTYPKSAARTDCVTTPSVLTPSQCSYEEEAQNFSNWYSYHRSRIRVAIAGTAESFYAIPGVYRVGYGRINKSSSTDIDGLSISTIEKGVRPFVAGSSGNKDSFYTWLFKQKPDSGTPLRRAMDDVGKYYSYTANKGPWGEEPGVNNTVPQLSCRRSFHMLMTDGMWNGSSASIGGDVDNKPGLAISGPNSQSYTYTPAA
;
A
#
# COMPACT_ATOMS: atom_id res chain seq x y z
N THR A 1 29.47 -24.99 -13.80
CA THR A 1 28.43 -24.28 -14.57
C THR A 1 27.66 -23.38 -13.60
N GLY A 2 27.90 -22.06 -13.65
CA GLY A 2 27.19 -21.10 -12.80
C GLY A 2 25.68 -21.12 -13.09
N ALA A 3 24.86 -20.97 -12.05
CA ALA A 3 23.41 -20.89 -12.20
C ALA A 3 23.07 -19.64 -13.05
N VAL A 4 22.21 -19.81 -14.06
CA VAL A 4 21.75 -18.69 -14.89
C VAL A 4 20.85 -17.78 -14.03
N PRO A 5 21.19 -16.49 -13.89
CA PRO A 5 20.40 -15.58 -13.07
C PRO A 5 18.95 -15.48 -13.57
N PRO A 6 17.96 -15.59 -12.67
CA PRO A 6 16.56 -15.52 -13.06
C PRO A 6 16.13 -14.13 -13.47
N ASN A 7 15.05 -14.04 -14.25
CA ASN A 7 14.29 -12.83 -14.48
C ASN A 7 13.13 -12.73 -13.47
N VAL A 8 12.92 -11.55 -12.92
CA VAL A 8 11.76 -11.22 -12.10
C VAL A 8 11.12 -9.97 -12.67
N MET A 9 9.86 -10.06 -13.09
CA MET A 9 9.08 -8.89 -13.48
C MET A 9 8.13 -8.55 -12.33
N PHE A 10 8.26 -7.35 -11.78
CA PHE A 10 7.38 -6.83 -10.75
C PHE A 10 6.35 -5.87 -11.35
N THR A 11 5.07 -6.11 -11.08
CA THR A 11 3.99 -5.21 -11.49
C THR A 11 3.22 -4.75 -10.27
N LEU A 12 3.14 -3.43 -10.07
CA LEU A 12 2.42 -2.81 -8.98
C LEU A 12 1.01 -2.42 -9.45
N ASP A 13 0.03 -2.76 -8.64
CA ASP A 13 -1.30 -2.19 -8.73
C ASP A 13 -1.28 -0.75 -8.22
N ASP A 14 -1.56 0.19 -9.10
CA ASP A 14 -1.71 1.60 -8.82
C ASP A 14 -3.15 2.08 -9.07
N SER A 15 -4.14 1.18 -8.96
CA SER A 15 -5.56 1.51 -9.07
C SER A 15 -6.06 2.45 -7.98
N GLY A 16 -7.21 3.08 -8.20
CA GLY A 16 -7.81 4.02 -7.27
C GLY A 16 -8.07 3.45 -5.87
N SER A 17 -8.40 2.16 -5.76
CA SER A 17 -8.60 1.46 -4.47
C SER A 17 -7.33 1.40 -3.61
N MET A 18 -6.16 1.45 -4.22
CA MET A 18 -4.88 1.50 -3.51
C MET A 18 -4.69 2.80 -2.69
N ALA A 19 -5.51 3.83 -2.93
CA ALA A 19 -5.57 5.03 -2.08
C ALA A 19 -6.20 4.76 -0.71
N TRP A 20 -6.97 3.69 -0.60
CA TRP A 20 -7.76 3.43 0.60
C TRP A 20 -6.90 3.10 1.81
N GLY A 21 -7.36 3.56 2.98
CA GLY A 21 -6.73 3.32 4.28
C GLY A 21 -7.43 2.24 5.10
N CYS A 22 -8.11 1.32 4.47
CA CYS A 22 -8.91 0.30 5.11
C CYS A 22 -8.77 -1.06 4.40
N VAL A 23 -8.82 -2.14 5.21
CA VAL A 23 -8.89 -3.55 4.83
C VAL A 23 -9.72 -4.24 5.91
N PRO A 24 -10.68 -5.13 5.57
CA PRO A 24 -11.12 -5.52 4.23
C PRO A 24 -11.93 -4.44 3.50
N ASP A 25 -12.25 -4.69 2.24
CA ASP A 25 -13.01 -3.76 1.39
C ASP A 25 -14.37 -3.40 1.98
N SER A 26 -15.02 -4.31 2.70
CA SER A 26 -16.27 -4.06 3.40
C SER A 26 -16.22 -2.89 4.39
N LEU A 27 -15.04 -2.57 4.91
CA LEU A 27 -14.82 -1.35 5.70
C LEU A 27 -14.70 -0.09 4.85
N CYS A 28 -14.50 -0.24 3.54
CA CYS A 28 -14.20 0.84 2.61
C CYS A 28 -15.36 1.16 1.68
N VAL A 29 -16.30 0.22 1.47
CA VAL A 29 -17.31 0.26 0.41
C VAL A 29 -18.60 0.92 0.85
N GLU A 30 -19.17 1.60 -0.13
CA GLU A 30 -20.52 2.02 -0.43
C GLU A 30 -21.17 3.11 0.42
N GLY A 31 -21.62 4.18 -0.27
CA GLY A 31 -22.60 5.19 0.16
C GLY A 31 -22.30 5.91 1.48
N ASN A 32 -21.62 5.22 2.34
CA ASN A 32 -21.10 5.63 3.64
C ASN A 32 -19.60 5.93 3.64
N HIS A 33 -18.98 6.14 2.47
CA HIS A 33 -17.57 6.53 2.40
C HIS A 33 -17.26 7.68 3.34
N ASP A 34 -18.19 8.60 3.45
CA ASP A 34 -18.06 9.79 4.28
C ASP A 34 -18.11 9.45 5.78
N ALA A 35 -18.95 8.50 6.18
CA ALA A 35 -19.13 8.13 7.58
C ALA A 35 -17.99 7.28 8.14
N LEU A 36 -17.44 6.41 7.31
CA LEU A 36 -16.40 5.44 7.72
C LEU A 36 -14.98 5.94 7.46
N THR A 37 -14.81 7.05 6.76
CA THR A 37 -13.50 7.65 6.45
C THR A 37 -12.98 8.59 7.50
N THR A 38 -13.62 8.67 8.65
CA THR A 38 -13.40 9.73 9.61
C THR A 38 -11.93 10.07 9.87
N PRO A 39 -11.06 9.26 10.41
CA PRO A 39 -9.66 9.68 10.58
C PRO A 39 -8.90 9.74 9.28
N TRP A 40 -9.39 9.08 8.27
CA TRP A 40 -8.73 8.89 6.99
C TRP A 40 -8.88 10.11 6.07
N LYS A 41 -10.08 10.58 5.79
CA LYS A 41 -10.32 11.87 5.14
C LYS A 41 -9.84 13.05 6.00
N TYR A 42 -9.90 12.88 7.31
CA TYR A 42 -9.34 13.78 8.28
C TYR A 42 -7.85 13.99 8.11
N LEU A 43 -7.16 12.93 7.75
CA LEU A 43 -5.75 12.91 7.45
C LEU A 43 -5.47 13.12 5.94
N SER A 44 -6.50 13.31 5.11
CA SER A 44 -6.41 13.64 3.68
C SER A 44 -6.33 15.16 3.46
N ASP A 45 -6.06 15.57 2.23
CA ASP A 45 -5.91 16.97 1.87
C ASP A 45 -7.20 17.77 2.01
N ASP A 46 -8.37 17.12 1.88
CA ASP A 46 -9.70 17.72 1.96
C ASP A 46 -10.38 17.60 3.32
N TRP A 47 -9.64 17.23 4.36
CA TRP A 47 -10.21 16.94 5.65
C TRP A 47 -11.10 18.04 6.26
N LYS A 48 -10.89 19.31 5.89
CA LYS A 48 -11.69 20.45 6.38
C LYS A 48 -13.11 20.52 5.81
N SER A 49 -13.35 19.87 4.68
CA SER A 49 -14.64 19.91 3.98
C SER A 49 -15.49 18.66 4.21
N VAL A 50 -14.99 17.70 4.97
CA VAL A 50 -15.65 16.39 5.12
C VAL A 50 -16.48 16.34 6.38
N THR A 51 -17.73 15.99 6.21
CA THR A 51 -18.70 15.74 7.27
C THR A 51 -18.65 14.27 7.68
N TYR A 52 -18.57 13.99 8.99
CA TYR A 52 -18.42 12.63 9.51
C TYR A 52 -19.67 12.14 10.22
N LYS A 53 -20.05 10.90 9.92
CA LYS A 53 -21.04 10.16 10.68
C LYS A 53 -20.33 9.45 11.84
N VAL A 54 -20.30 10.07 13.01
CA VAL A 54 -19.64 9.53 14.20
C VAL A 54 -20.54 8.57 14.96
N ARG A 55 -21.84 8.77 14.86
CA ARG A 55 -22.83 7.95 15.53
C ARG A 55 -24.02 7.69 14.63
N GLU A 56 -24.48 6.46 14.60
CA GLU A 56 -25.76 6.07 14.03
C GLU A 56 -26.70 5.62 15.14
N CYS A 57 -27.96 6.03 15.07
CA CYS A 57 -28.94 5.61 16.03
C CYS A 57 -29.27 4.13 15.85
N GLN A 58 -29.05 3.35 16.89
CA GLN A 58 -29.37 1.93 16.93
C GLN A 58 -30.79 1.67 17.47
N THR A 59 -31.21 2.48 18.43
CA THR A 59 -32.50 2.32 19.10
C THR A 59 -33.09 3.69 19.38
N GLU A 60 -34.38 3.85 19.03
CA GLU A 60 -35.12 5.09 19.23
C GLU A 60 -36.29 4.88 20.21
N SER A 61 -36.54 5.88 21.05
CA SER A 61 -37.72 5.96 21.88
C SER A 61 -38.30 7.37 21.83
N ASN A 62 -39.55 7.51 21.45
CA ASN A 62 -40.27 8.77 21.32
C ASN A 62 -39.55 9.83 20.46
N GLY A 63 -38.96 9.44 19.33
CA GLY A 63 -38.23 10.33 18.44
C GLY A 63 -36.84 10.74 18.94
N VAL A 64 -36.37 10.13 20.03
CA VAL A 64 -35.05 10.39 20.60
C VAL A 64 -34.21 9.12 20.55
N CYS A 65 -33.01 9.21 20.02
CA CYS A 65 -32.07 8.10 20.01
C CYS A 65 -31.57 7.79 21.42
N THR A 66 -31.82 6.56 21.88
CA THR A 66 -31.45 6.08 23.21
C THR A 66 -30.17 5.24 23.17
N LYS A 67 -29.79 4.71 22.01
CA LYS A 67 -28.56 3.95 21.83
C LYS A 67 -27.96 4.26 20.44
N TYR A 68 -26.66 4.52 20.42
CA TYR A 68 -25.94 4.89 19.22
C TYR A 68 -24.89 3.82 18.85
N TYR A 69 -24.73 3.54 17.57
CA TYR A 69 -23.51 2.94 17.06
C TYR A 69 -22.43 4.01 16.97
N THR A 70 -21.28 3.71 17.49
CA THR A 70 -20.10 4.55 17.29
C THR A 70 -19.28 4.00 16.14
N PHE A 71 -19.21 4.73 15.05
CA PHE A 71 -18.40 4.35 13.90
C PHE A 71 -16.93 4.66 14.17
N ASN A 72 -16.21 3.70 14.66
CA ASN A 72 -14.77 3.80 14.89
C ASN A 72 -13.99 2.60 14.34
N GLU A 73 -14.62 1.77 13.53
CA GLU A 73 -14.06 0.50 13.05
C GLU A 73 -12.77 0.69 12.26
N ARG A 74 -12.67 1.74 11.45
CA ARG A 74 -11.47 2.04 10.66
C ARG A 74 -10.28 2.48 11.49
N THR A 75 -10.50 2.93 12.71
CA THR A 75 -9.47 3.39 13.64
C THR A 75 -9.13 2.35 14.70
N ARG A 76 -9.63 1.15 14.54
CA ARG A 76 -9.32 -0.03 15.34
C ARG A 76 -8.37 -0.92 14.57
N SER A 77 -7.12 -0.99 14.93
CA SER A 77 -6.16 -1.87 14.24
C SER A 77 -6.52 -3.36 14.32
N THR A 78 -7.37 -3.76 15.24
CA THR A 78 -7.92 -5.13 15.36
C THR A 78 -8.97 -5.46 14.30
N VAL A 79 -9.58 -4.45 13.67
CA VAL A 79 -10.59 -4.57 12.63
C VAL A 79 -10.04 -4.10 11.28
N ASN A 80 -9.31 -2.97 11.29
CA ASN A 80 -8.60 -2.43 10.15
C ASN A 80 -7.09 -2.52 10.35
N PRO A 81 -6.41 -3.56 9.86
CA PRO A 81 -4.98 -3.76 10.05
C PRO A 81 -4.10 -2.70 9.37
N LEU A 82 -4.64 -1.90 8.45
CA LEU A 82 -3.93 -0.75 7.88
C LEU A 82 -3.86 0.45 8.83
N TYR A 83 -4.79 0.55 9.78
CA TYR A 83 -4.77 1.66 10.71
C TYR A 83 -3.66 1.51 11.75
N TYR A 84 -3.26 2.63 12.33
CA TYR A 84 -2.21 2.70 13.34
C TYR A 84 -2.42 1.69 14.47
N ASN A 85 -1.42 0.86 14.67
CA ASN A 85 -1.33 -0.09 15.78
C ASN A 85 -0.20 0.33 16.72
N PRO A 86 -0.48 0.77 17.94
CA PRO A 86 0.55 1.24 18.87
C PRO A 86 1.54 0.14 19.30
N ALA A 87 1.22 -1.12 19.04
CA ALA A 87 2.12 -2.23 19.30
C ALA A 87 3.22 -2.42 18.23
N ILE A 88 3.14 -1.71 17.11
CA ILE A 88 4.08 -1.82 15.99
C ILE A 88 4.97 -0.58 15.94
N ARG A 89 6.28 -0.77 15.73
CA ARG A 89 7.18 0.31 15.34
C ARG A 89 7.08 0.53 13.83
N TYR A 90 6.66 1.73 13.42
CA TYR A 90 6.60 2.11 12.01
C TYR A 90 7.91 2.80 11.59
N LEU A 91 8.55 2.26 10.57
CA LEU A 91 9.79 2.80 10.02
C LEU A 91 9.53 3.55 8.71
N PRO A 92 10.25 4.66 8.45
CA PRO A 92 10.28 5.27 7.12
C PRO A 92 10.73 4.28 6.04
N TRP A 93 10.31 4.50 4.80
CA TRP A 93 10.66 3.62 3.68
C TRP A 93 12.16 3.45 3.52
N LEU A 94 12.57 2.21 3.27
CA LEU A 94 13.95 1.82 3.03
C LEU A 94 14.35 2.19 1.60
N LYS A 95 15.50 2.85 1.42
CA LYS A 95 16.05 3.23 0.11
C LYS A 95 16.99 2.18 -0.46
N ALA A 96 17.35 2.32 -1.73
CA ALA A 96 18.25 1.41 -2.44
C ALA A 96 19.63 1.26 -1.79
N ASP A 97 20.11 2.32 -1.13
CA ASP A 97 21.39 2.38 -0.44
C ASP A 97 21.37 1.82 0.99
N GLY A 98 20.24 1.34 1.46
CA GLY A 98 20.04 0.82 2.82
C GLY A 98 19.75 1.90 3.86
N THR A 99 19.78 3.17 3.51
CA THR A 99 19.31 4.24 4.38
C THR A 99 17.78 4.37 4.31
N ARG A 100 17.18 5.06 5.26
CA ARG A 100 15.74 5.32 5.25
C ARG A 100 15.42 6.76 4.90
N TYR A 101 14.19 7.01 4.51
CA TYR A 101 13.65 8.35 4.46
C TYR A 101 13.68 8.99 5.85
N PRO A 102 13.66 10.35 5.94
CA PRO A 102 13.65 11.05 7.23
C PRO A 102 12.39 10.73 8.04
N GLU A 103 12.52 10.72 9.35
CA GLU A 103 11.36 10.82 10.24
C GLU A 103 10.86 12.26 10.26
N TYR A 104 9.58 12.46 9.98
CA TYR A 104 8.94 13.77 10.04
C TYR A 104 8.21 13.93 11.37
N PRO A 105 8.35 15.08 12.07
CA PRO A 105 7.69 15.26 13.35
C PRO A 105 6.16 15.27 13.21
N ALA A 106 5.44 14.84 14.23
CA ALA A 106 3.98 14.79 14.22
C ALA A 106 3.31 16.16 14.06
N THR A 107 4.03 17.25 14.36
CA THR A 107 3.60 18.62 14.11
C THR A 107 3.68 19.03 12.64
N ALA A 108 4.41 18.28 11.82
CA ALA A 108 4.63 18.55 10.40
C ALA A 108 4.79 17.22 9.60
N ALA A 109 3.93 16.24 9.86
CA ALA A 109 3.94 14.96 9.17
C ALA A 109 3.70 15.15 7.66
N ARG A 110 4.47 14.44 6.82
CA ARG A 110 4.41 14.61 5.38
C ARG A 110 3.27 13.82 4.74
N VAL A 111 2.51 14.49 3.87
CA VAL A 111 1.50 13.84 3.03
C VAL A 111 2.19 13.04 1.92
N GLU A 112 3.23 13.60 1.30
CA GLU A 112 4.05 12.97 0.25
C GLU A 112 5.52 12.95 0.69
N PRO A 113 5.96 11.90 1.42
CA PRO A 113 7.30 11.86 2.01
C PRO A 113 8.42 11.75 0.98
N GLU A 114 8.12 11.33 -0.25
CA GLU A 114 9.06 11.26 -1.36
C GLU A 114 9.43 12.65 -1.93
N LYS A 115 8.61 13.65 -1.67
CA LYS A 115 8.86 15.03 -2.14
C LYS A 115 9.61 15.84 -1.08
N SER A 116 10.92 15.99 -1.24
CA SER A 116 11.77 16.71 -0.28
C SER A 116 11.34 18.15 -0.01
N ASN A 117 10.77 18.82 -1.00
CA ASN A 117 10.38 20.24 -0.94
C ASN A 117 8.86 20.44 -0.73
N SER A 118 8.12 19.39 -0.38
CA SER A 118 6.68 19.52 -0.16
C SER A 118 6.40 20.40 1.06
N THR A 119 5.53 21.38 0.88
CA THR A 119 4.95 22.17 1.97
C THR A 119 3.66 21.54 2.50
N ASP A 120 3.21 20.46 1.88
CA ASP A 120 2.01 19.74 2.29
C ASP A 120 2.32 18.88 3.52
N VAL A 121 2.09 19.48 4.67
CA VAL A 121 2.30 18.90 5.99
C VAL A 121 1.03 18.97 6.82
N LYS A 122 0.86 18.02 7.71
CA LYS A 122 -0.26 17.99 8.65
C LYS A 122 0.27 18.00 10.09
N ASN A 123 -0.35 18.83 10.91
CA ASN A 123 -0.13 18.76 12.36
C ASN A 123 -1.11 17.74 12.94
N LEU A 124 -0.61 16.58 13.31
CA LEU A 124 -1.40 15.45 13.78
C LEU A 124 -1.75 15.55 15.28
N VAL A 125 -1.02 16.39 16.01
CA VAL A 125 -1.12 16.51 17.47
C VAL A 125 -1.67 17.88 17.93
N LEU A 126 -2.18 18.66 16.98
CA LEU A 126 -2.90 19.89 17.28
C LEU A 126 -4.40 19.59 17.37
N LEU A 127 -5.05 20.05 18.45
CA LEU A 127 -6.50 20.00 18.59
C LEU A 127 -7.17 20.79 17.45
N GLN A 128 -8.08 20.16 16.74
CA GLN A 128 -8.73 20.73 15.57
C GLN A 128 -10.25 20.62 15.70
N LYS A 129 -10.96 21.61 15.18
CA LYS A 129 -12.43 21.55 15.05
C LYS A 129 -12.81 20.93 13.72
N ILE A 130 -13.66 19.93 13.78
CA ILE A 130 -14.22 19.27 12.60
C ILE A 130 -15.74 19.21 12.67
N GLY A 131 -16.35 19.35 11.49
CA GLY A 131 -17.76 19.09 11.32
C GLY A 131 -18.06 17.59 11.32
N ILE A 132 -19.00 17.17 12.12
CA ILE A 132 -19.40 15.78 12.28
C ILE A 132 -20.90 15.65 12.04
N ASN A 133 -21.28 14.74 11.12
CA ASN A 133 -22.66 14.31 10.99
C ASN A 133 -22.98 13.20 11.98
N TRP A 134 -24.10 13.29 12.62
CA TRP A 134 -24.59 12.28 13.55
C TRP A 134 -26.12 12.09 13.38
N CYS A 135 -26.61 10.90 13.70
CA CYS A 135 -28.01 10.61 13.63
C CYS A 135 -28.73 10.98 14.92
N LYS A 136 -29.76 11.82 14.82
CA LYS A 136 -30.66 12.13 15.94
C LYS A 136 -31.65 11.01 16.21
N SER A 137 -32.01 10.26 15.18
CA SER A 137 -32.91 9.12 15.23
C SER A 137 -32.52 8.09 14.19
N VAL A 138 -33.16 6.94 14.16
CA VAL A 138 -32.95 5.87 13.15
C VAL A 138 -33.17 6.41 11.72
N THR A 139 -34.07 7.39 11.57
CA THR A 139 -34.46 7.95 10.27
C THR A 139 -33.85 9.32 9.97
N ASN A 140 -33.23 9.99 10.95
CA ASN A 140 -32.66 11.32 10.80
C ASN A 140 -31.18 11.36 11.13
N CYS A 141 -30.35 11.23 10.10
CA CYS A 141 -28.89 11.22 10.17
C CYS A 141 -28.20 12.47 9.62
N GLU A 142 -28.92 13.57 9.42
CA GLU A 142 -28.38 14.81 8.82
C GLU A 142 -27.95 15.87 9.84
N SER A 143 -27.85 15.51 11.11
CA SER A 143 -27.44 16.47 12.12
C SER A 143 -25.95 16.73 12.07
N TRP A 144 -25.60 18.01 11.93
CA TRP A 144 -24.23 18.49 11.91
C TRP A 144 -23.84 19.15 13.23
N SER A 145 -22.62 18.86 13.70
CA SER A 145 -22.03 19.58 14.83
C SER A 145 -20.51 19.65 14.69
N GLU A 146 -19.89 20.68 15.23
CA GLU A 146 -18.45 20.75 15.35
C GLU A 146 -17.99 20.01 16.61
N GLN A 147 -16.89 19.28 16.47
CA GLN A 147 -16.22 18.64 17.60
C GLN A 147 -14.71 18.89 17.58
N ASP A 148 -14.14 18.98 18.76
CA ASP A 148 -12.70 19.09 18.93
C ASP A 148 -12.07 17.69 18.89
N VAL A 149 -11.06 17.52 18.03
CA VAL A 149 -10.40 16.22 17.81
C VAL A 149 -8.90 16.38 17.63
N TYR A 150 -8.17 15.43 18.19
CA TYR A 150 -6.77 15.22 17.81
C TYR A 150 -6.71 14.27 16.61
N PRO A 151 -6.07 14.64 15.49
CA PRO A 151 -5.88 13.73 14.35
C PRO A 151 -5.15 12.45 14.76
N ALA A 152 -4.12 12.55 15.59
CA ALA A 152 -3.42 11.41 16.15
C ALA A 152 -4.26 10.77 17.27
N GLN A 153 -5.07 9.78 16.88
CA GLN A 153 -5.91 9.00 17.78
C GLN A 153 -6.11 7.58 17.28
N TYR A 154 -6.42 6.66 18.17
CA TYR A 154 -6.78 5.29 17.84
C TYR A 154 -7.74 4.72 18.90
N PHE A 155 -8.36 3.57 18.58
CA PHE A 155 -9.21 2.87 19.54
C PHE A 155 -8.56 1.57 19.98
N LYS A 156 -8.41 1.42 21.28
CA LYS A 156 -7.79 0.25 21.90
C LYS A 156 -8.87 -0.70 22.41
N LEU A 157 -8.76 -1.96 22.03
CA LEU A 157 -9.62 -3.03 22.55
C LEU A 157 -9.33 -3.29 24.04
N THR A 158 -10.37 -3.40 24.85
CA THR A 158 -10.28 -3.88 26.21
C THR A 158 -9.85 -5.35 26.22
N PRO A 159 -8.82 -5.74 26.98
CA PRO A 159 -8.35 -7.13 27.03
C PRO A 159 -9.48 -8.12 27.33
N GLY A 160 -9.61 -9.17 26.51
CA GLY A 160 -10.64 -10.21 26.65
C GLY A 160 -12.05 -9.82 26.17
N ALA A 161 -12.26 -8.58 25.74
CA ALA A 161 -13.55 -8.15 25.23
C ALA A 161 -13.75 -8.52 23.75
N SER A 162 -15.01 -8.53 23.30
CA SER A 162 -15.36 -8.85 21.92
C SER A 162 -14.89 -7.78 20.94
N ILE A 163 -14.23 -8.19 19.85
CA ILE A 163 -13.80 -7.31 18.76
C ILE A 163 -14.95 -6.71 17.98
N THR A 164 -16.12 -7.36 18.00
CA THR A 164 -17.31 -6.91 17.25
C THR A 164 -18.19 -5.94 18.06
N ASN A 165 -17.95 -5.80 19.36
CA ASN A 165 -18.71 -4.87 20.18
C ASN A 165 -18.04 -3.50 20.21
N PRO A 166 -18.68 -2.43 19.69
CA PRO A 166 -18.15 -1.08 19.72
C PRO A 166 -17.78 -0.58 21.12
N ASP A 167 -18.55 -0.98 22.12
CA ASP A 167 -18.35 -0.55 23.53
C ASP A 167 -17.12 -1.21 24.19
N SER A 168 -16.52 -2.20 23.51
CA SER A 168 -15.28 -2.84 23.97
C SER A 168 -14.03 -1.98 23.73
N TYR A 169 -14.16 -0.84 23.10
CA TYR A 169 -13.03 0.00 22.68
C TYR A 169 -12.96 1.32 23.44
N THR A 170 -11.76 1.67 23.86
CA THR A 170 -11.46 2.96 24.48
C THR A 170 -10.70 3.83 23.49
N LYS A 171 -11.17 5.07 23.29
CA LYS A 171 -10.49 6.09 22.49
C LYS A 171 -9.21 6.53 23.18
N VAL A 172 -8.11 6.54 22.44
CA VAL A 172 -6.80 7.06 22.89
C VAL A 172 -6.39 8.20 21.98
N GLU A 173 -6.15 9.37 22.54
CA GLU A 173 -5.64 10.55 21.84
C GLU A 173 -4.16 10.72 22.16
N ILE A 174 -3.33 10.95 21.14
CA ILE A 174 -1.90 11.19 21.32
C ILE A 174 -1.70 12.69 21.55
N LYS A 175 -1.49 13.05 22.82
CA LYS A 175 -1.37 14.43 23.27
C LYS A 175 -0.35 14.60 24.40
N SER A 176 0.20 15.78 24.52
CA SER A 176 1.21 16.12 25.53
C SER A 176 0.76 15.78 26.95
N GLY A 177 1.71 15.41 27.80
CA GLY A 177 1.49 15.06 29.20
C GLY A 177 0.96 13.65 29.44
N GLN A 178 0.90 12.80 28.42
CA GLN A 178 0.49 11.40 28.54
C GLN A 178 1.62 10.44 28.18
N THR A 179 1.49 9.20 28.66
CA THR A 179 2.34 8.06 28.29
C THR A 179 1.49 6.95 27.68
N TYR A 180 2.12 6.08 26.89
CA TYR A 180 1.43 5.08 26.08
C TYR A 180 2.02 3.70 26.31
N PRO A 181 1.22 2.62 26.17
CA PRO A 181 1.70 1.26 26.40
C PRO A 181 2.83 0.90 25.40
N LYS A 182 3.92 0.33 25.92
CA LYS A 182 5.03 -0.20 25.13
C LYS A 182 4.87 -1.69 24.91
N SER A 183 4.91 -2.13 23.65
CA SER A 183 5.09 -3.55 23.29
C SER A 183 6.57 -3.90 23.15
N ALA A 184 6.88 -5.20 23.03
CA ALA A 184 8.25 -5.65 22.77
C ALA A 184 8.79 -5.16 21.40
N ALA A 185 7.92 -4.92 20.42
CA ALA A 185 8.32 -4.42 19.10
C ALA A 185 8.64 -2.91 19.09
N ARG A 186 8.21 -2.16 20.12
CA ARG A 186 8.45 -0.71 20.24
C ARG A 186 9.85 -0.43 20.80
N THR A 187 10.86 -0.78 20.01
CA THR A 187 12.27 -0.55 20.36
C THR A 187 12.69 0.92 20.31
N ASP A 188 11.83 1.78 19.79
CA ASP A 188 11.94 3.22 19.75
C ASP A 188 11.61 3.90 21.10
N CYS A 189 10.86 3.23 21.96
CA CYS A 189 10.50 3.76 23.27
C CYS A 189 11.64 3.55 24.30
N VAL A 190 12.52 4.53 24.41
CA VAL A 190 13.75 4.45 25.22
C VAL A 190 13.87 5.55 26.28
N THR A 191 13.08 6.62 26.16
CA THR A 191 13.24 7.84 26.97
C THR A 191 12.36 7.86 28.23
N THR A 192 11.53 6.85 28.45
CA THR A 192 10.70 6.80 29.66
C THR A 192 11.60 6.74 30.88
N PRO A 193 11.54 7.71 31.82
CA PRO A 193 12.32 7.65 33.05
C PRO A 193 12.09 6.33 33.76
N SER A 194 13.14 5.71 34.22
CA SER A 194 13.14 4.41 34.91
C SER A 194 12.26 4.36 36.18
N VAL A 195 11.69 5.49 36.59
CA VAL A 195 10.81 5.66 37.75
C VAL A 195 9.34 5.36 37.41
N LEU A 196 8.96 5.41 36.14
CA LEU A 196 7.58 5.21 35.65
C LEU A 196 7.49 3.94 34.82
N THR A 197 7.52 2.77 35.39
CA THR A 197 7.30 1.47 34.75
C THR A 197 7.96 1.29 33.37
N PRO A 198 8.85 0.30 33.16
CA PRO A 198 9.62 0.10 31.91
C PRO A 198 8.77 -0.30 30.68
N SER A 199 7.44 -0.23 30.77
CA SER A 199 6.49 -0.68 29.76
C SER A 199 5.75 0.44 29.02
N GLN A 200 6.25 1.68 29.05
CA GLN A 200 5.58 2.84 28.44
C GLN A 200 6.46 3.56 27.44
N CYS A 201 5.82 4.18 26.44
CA CYS A 201 6.42 5.15 25.54
C CYS A 201 6.06 6.57 26.00
N SER A 202 6.95 7.53 25.82
CA SER A 202 6.64 8.95 26.03
C SER A 202 5.66 9.45 24.98
N TYR A 203 5.13 10.66 25.20
CA TYR A 203 4.31 11.35 24.19
C TYR A 203 5.08 11.56 22.88
N GLU A 204 6.33 11.98 22.94
CA GLU A 204 7.17 12.26 21.78
C GLU A 204 7.43 10.99 20.96
N GLU A 205 7.72 9.87 21.62
CA GLU A 205 7.93 8.57 20.98
C GLU A 205 6.66 8.06 20.30
N GLU A 206 5.51 8.17 20.95
CA GLU A 206 4.23 7.74 20.38
C GLU A 206 3.80 8.66 19.23
N ALA A 207 3.95 9.98 19.38
CA ALA A 207 3.66 10.95 18.33
C ALA A 207 4.54 10.74 17.10
N GLN A 208 5.83 10.47 17.31
CA GLN A 208 6.75 10.16 16.19
C GLN A 208 6.37 8.86 15.48
N ASN A 209 6.04 7.81 16.21
CA ASN A 209 5.61 6.55 15.62
C ASN A 209 4.30 6.70 14.83
N PHE A 210 3.35 7.49 15.33
CA PHE A 210 2.13 7.83 14.60
C PHE A 210 2.42 8.64 13.34
N SER A 211 3.35 9.59 13.40
CA SER A 211 3.80 10.37 12.24
C SER A 211 4.45 9.49 11.17
N ASN A 212 5.27 8.52 11.58
CA ASN A 212 5.87 7.55 10.66
C ASN A 212 4.79 6.69 9.98
N TRP A 213 3.81 6.19 10.75
CA TRP A 213 2.67 5.50 10.18
C TRP A 213 1.93 6.38 9.18
N TYR A 214 1.59 7.60 9.55
CA TYR A 214 0.87 8.53 8.69
C TYR A 214 1.62 8.79 7.39
N SER A 215 2.89 9.10 7.46
CA SER A 215 3.69 9.46 6.29
C SER A 215 3.97 8.28 5.36
N TYR A 216 4.19 7.07 5.91
CA TYR A 216 4.74 5.94 5.17
C TYR A 216 3.84 4.71 5.05
N HIS A 217 2.75 4.60 5.84
CA HIS A 217 1.98 3.35 5.94
C HIS A 217 0.46 3.52 5.92
N ARG A 218 -0.07 4.74 5.88
CA ARG A 218 -1.50 5.01 6.08
C ARG A 218 -2.44 4.50 4.99
N SER A 219 -1.96 4.04 3.84
CA SER A 219 -2.79 3.51 2.74
C SER A 219 -2.22 2.25 2.12
N ARG A 220 -3.05 1.53 1.36
CA ARG A 220 -2.65 0.29 0.68
C ARG A 220 -1.41 0.51 -0.18
N ILE A 221 -1.39 1.56 -1.01
CA ILE A 221 -0.21 1.87 -1.84
C ILE A 221 1.02 2.14 -1.01
N ARG A 222 0.91 2.83 0.13
CA ARG A 222 2.04 3.15 1.00
C ARG A 222 2.61 1.90 1.67
N VAL A 223 1.74 1.01 2.14
CA VAL A 223 2.17 -0.29 2.70
C VAL A 223 2.76 -1.18 1.61
N ALA A 224 2.18 -1.18 0.39
CA ALA A 224 2.75 -1.90 -0.75
C ALA A 224 4.15 -1.38 -1.10
N ILE A 225 4.36 -0.06 -1.13
CA ILE A 225 5.67 0.55 -1.33
C ILE A 225 6.64 0.15 -0.22
N ALA A 226 6.22 0.25 1.05
CA ALA A 226 7.06 -0.11 2.20
C ALA A 226 7.50 -1.58 2.14
N GLY A 227 6.55 -2.50 1.96
CA GLY A 227 6.82 -3.93 1.89
C GLY A 227 7.68 -4.32 0.68
N THR A 228 7.42 -3.71 -0.47
CA THR A 228 8.24 -3.91 -1.68
C THR A 228 9.66 -3.41 -1.48
N ALA A 229 9.85 -2.23 -0.90
CA ALA A 229 11.17 -1.66 -0.63
C ALA A 229 11.99 -2.59 0.28
N GLU A 230 11.42 -3.07 1.37
CA GLU A 230 12.10 -4.01 2.28
C GLU A 230 12.44 -5.34 1.59
N SER A 231 11.49 -5.93 0.86
CA SER A 231 11.66 -7.23 0.22
C SER A 231 12.69 -7.20 -0.91
N PHE A 232 12.67 -6.16 -1.73
CA PHE A 232 13.58 -6.03 -2.87
C PHE A 232 14.99 -5.62 -2.46
N TYR A 233 15.16 -5.05 -1.28
CA TYR A 233 16.50 -4.70 -0.76
C TYR A 233 17.42 -5.92 -0.68
N ALA A 234 16.88 -7.07 -0.28
CA ALA A 234 17.62 -8.30 -0.12
C ALA A 234 17.88 -9.08 -1.43
N ILE A 235 17.28 -8.67 -2.56
CA ILE A 235 17.47 -9.37 -3.84
C ILE A 235 18.91 -9.22 -4.31
N PRO A 236 19.60 -10.35 -4.60
CA PRO A 236 20.98 -10.31 -5.10
C PRO A 236 21.13 -9.56 -6.41
N GLY A 237 22.20 -8.78 -6.56
CA GLY A 237 22.46 -7.95 -7.74
C GLY A 237 22.58 -8.72 -9.05
N VAL A 238 22.87 -10.03 -8.99
CA VAL A 238 22.90 -10.91 -10.17
C VAL A 238 21.52 -11.22 -10.75
N TYR A 239 20.44 -11.08 -9.94
CA TYR A 239 19.08 -11.26 -10.45
C TYR A 239 18.74 -10.15 -11.41
N ARG A 240 17.90 -10.44 -12.36
CA ARG A 240 17.46 -9.47 -13.36
C ARG A 240 16.03 -9.07 -13.03
N VAL A 241 15.83 -7.81 -12.68
CA VAL A 241 14.53 -7.24 -12.32
C VAL A 241 14.04 -6.29 -13.40
N GLY A 242 12.80 -6.52 -13.85
CA GLY A 242 12.01 -5.56 -14.58
C GLY A 242 10.83 -5.09 -13.74
N TYR A 243 10.23 -3.97 -14.08
CA TYR A 243 9.13 -3.44 -13.31
C TYR A 243 8.15 -2.61 -14.14
N GLY A 244 6.96 -2.47 -13.62
CA GLY A 244 5.90 -1.69 -14.21
C GLY A 244 4.68 -1.55 -13.30
N ARG A 245 3.62 -0.94 -13.83
CA ARG A 245 2.37 -0.68 -13.13
C ARG A 245 1.18 -0.90 -14.05
N ILE A 246 0.02 -1.19 -13.47
CA ILE A 246 -1.15 -1.55 -14.26
C ILE A 246 -1.77 -0.37 -15.03
N ASN A 247 -1.63 0.88 -14.53
CA ASN A 247 -2.19 2.09 -15.13
C ASN A 247 -1.14 3.00 -15.80
N LYS A 248 -0.11 2.41 -16.43
CA LYS A 248 0.75 3.19 -17.30
C LYS A 248 -0.06 3.71 -18.48
N SER A 249 -0.04 5.03 -18.68
CA SER A 249 -0.95 5.72 -19.62
C SER A 249 -0.62 5.55 -21.10
N SER A 250 0.61 5.14 -21.43
CA SER A 250 1.07 5.02 -22.81
C SER A 250 1.95 3.82 -23.02
N SER A 251 1.89 3.22 -24.21
CA SER A 251 2.84 2.22 -24.64
C SER A 251 4.19 2.85 -24.93
N THR A 252 5.26 2.18 -24.50
CA THR A 252 6.64 2.55 -24.81
C THR A 252 7.38 1.34 -25.37
N ASP A 253 8.46 1.56 -26.10
CA ASP A 253 9.34 0.48 -26.53
C ASP A 253 10.08 -0.09 -25.31
N ILE A 254 9.84 -1.36 -25.03
CA ILE A 254 10.51 -2.14 -24.01
C ILE A 254 11.25 -3.27 -24.70
N ASP A 255 12.55 -3.13 -24.85
CA ASP A 255 13.41 -4.14 -25.47
C ASP A 255 12.94 -4.56 -26.88
N GLY A 256 12.26 -3.66 -27.59
CA GLY A 256 11.72 -3.87 -28.94
C GLY A 256 10.25 -4.26 -29.00
N LEU A 257 9.55 -4.27 -27.88
CA LEU A 257 8.10 -4.46 -27.83
C LEU A 257 7.41 -3.17 -27.35
N SER A 258 6.32 -2.80 -28.02
CA SER A 258 5.45 -1.71 -27.57
C SER A 258 4.51 -2.23 -26.47
N ILE A 259 4.75 -1.85 -25.24
CA ILE A 259 4.02 -2.36 -24.06
C ILE A 259 3.53 -1.21 -23.17
N SER A 260 2.29 -1.34 -22.67
CA SER A 260 1.61 -0.32 -21.86
C SER A 260 1.69 -0.52 -20.35
N THR A 261 2.25 -1.62 -19.87
CA THR A 261 2.33 -1.95 -18.43
C THR A 261 3.77 -1.87 -17.92
N ILE A 262 4.74 -2.36 -18.69
CA ILE A 262 6.13 -2.42 -18.26
C ILE A 262 6.78 -1.03 -18.43
N GLU A 263 7.42 -0.55 -17.38
CA GLU A 263 8.22 0.69 -17.38
C GLU A 263 9.67 0.41 -17.76
N LYS A 264 10.20 -0.71 -17.30
CA LYS A 264 11.56 -1.15 -17.60
C LYS A 264 11.63 -2.68 -17.73
N GLY A 265 12.21 -3.16 -18.81
CA GLY A 265 12.51 -4.57 -19.00
C GLY A 265 13.55 -5.08 -18.00
N VAL A 266 13.72 -6.41 -17.93
CA VAL A 266 14.61 -7.04 -16.95
C VAL A 266 16.06 -6.62 -17.15
N ARG A 267 16.73 -6.20 -16.07
CA ARG A 267 18.15 -5.79 -16.02
C ARG A 267 18.78 -6.32 -14.73
N PRO A 268 20.11 -6.57 -14.69
CA PRO A 268 20.80 -6.89 -13.42
C PRO A 268 20.44 -5.90 -12.32
N PHE A 269 20.09 -6.41 -11.14
CA PHE A 269 19.57 -5.59 -10.04
C PHE A 269 20.69 -5.02 -9.18
N VAL A 270 21.60 -4.33 -9.83
CA VAL A 270 22.78 -3.72 -9.18
C VAL A 270 22.45 -2.32 -8.68
N ALA A 271 23.07 -1.95 -7.55
CA ALA A 271 23.01 -0.60 -7.00
C ALA A 271 24.00 0.33 -7.72
N GLY A 272 23.81 1.65 -7.55
CA GLY A 272 24.65 2.70 -8.10
C GLY A 272 23.83 3.69 -8.93
N SER A 273 24.36 4.89 -9.17
CA SER A 273 23.64 6.02 -9.77
C SER A 273 23.04 5.75 -11.17
N SER A 274 23.57 4.75 -11.88
CA SER A 274 23.01 4.23 -13.14
C SER A 274 22.46 2.82 -13.01
N GLY A 275 22.45 2.26 -11.81
CA GLY A 275 22.03 0.90 -11.53
C GLY A 275 20.51 0.71 -11.64
N ASN A 276 20.11 -0.51 -11.97
CA ASN A 276 18.70 -0.86 -12.07
C ASN A 276 18.00 -0.82 -10.70
N LYS A 277 18.71 -1.15 -9.62
CA LYS A 277 18.16 -1.09 -8.26
C LYS A 277 17.75 0.33 -7.88
N ASP A 278 18.62 1.32 -8.10
CA ASP A 278 18.31 2.72 -7.81
C ASP A 278 17.19 3.27 -8.70
N SER A 279 17.15 2.87 -9.97
CA SER A 279 16.06 3.21 -10.89
C SER A 279 14.72 2.64 -10.40
N PHE A 280 14.70 1.39 -9.95
CA PHE A 280 13.52 0.73 -9.40
C PHE A 280 12.98 1.46 -8.16
N TYR A 281 13.84 1.80 -7.19
CA TYR A 281 13.42 2.50 -5.99
C TYR A 281 12.95 3.92 -6.29
N THR A 282 13.62 4.62 -7.20
CA THR A 282 13.17 5.95 -7.68
C THR A 282 11.80 5.89 -8.33
N TRP A 283 11.53 4.85 -9.11
CA TRP A 283 10.22 4.59 -9.71
C TRP A 283 9.19 4.23 -8.64
N LEU A 284 9.51 3.29 -7.73
CA LEU A 284 8.61 2.77 -6.71
C LEU A 284 8.04 3.89 -5.81
N PHE A 285 8.90 4.77 -5.34
CA PHE A 285 8.48 5.84 -4.42
C PHE A 285 7.61 6.93 -5.08
N LYS A 286 7.57 6.99 -6.39
CA LYS A 286 6.72 7.94 -7.15
C LYS A 286 5.33 7.40 -7.46
N GLN A 287 5.04 6.14 -7.11
CA GLN A 287 3.77 5.54 -7.47
C GLN A 287 2.62 6.13 -6.67
N LYS A 288 1.54 6.45 -7.36
CA LYS A 288 0.31 7.01 -6.80
C LYS A 288 -0.88 6.26 -7.35
N PRO A 289 -1.93 6.07 -6.54
CA PRO A 289 -3.17 5.47 -7.01
C PRO A 289 -3.83 6.32 -8.08
N ASP A 290 -4.26 5.68 -9.16
CA ASP A 290 -4.96 6.32 -10.27
C ASP A 290 -5.85 5.31 -11.01
N SER A 291 -6.96 5.77 -11.57
CA SER A 291 -7.80 5.02 -12.53
C SER A 291 -8.33 3.65 -12.08
N GLY A 292 -8.63 2.79 -13.06
CA GLY A 292 -9.19 1.45 -12.88
C GLY A 292 -8.14 0.38 -12.58
N THR A 293 -8.58 -0.88 -12.59
CA THR A 293 -7.76 -2.05 -12.19
C THR A 293 -7.61 -3.05 -13.34
N PRO A 294 -6.87 -2.75 -14.43
CA PRO A 294 -6.75 -3.60 -15.60
C PRO A 294 -5.73 -4.75 -15.42
N LEU A 295 -5.88 -5.57 -14.38
CA LEU A 295 -4.93 -6.64 -14.02
C LEU A 295 -4.71 -7.64 -15.14
N ARG A 296 -5.78 -8.02 -15.88
CA ARG A 296 -5.70 -8.99 -16.98
C ARG A 296 -4.80 -8.49 -18.11
N ARG A 297 -4.91 -7.20 -18.47
CA ARG A 297 -4.02 -6.58 -19.44
C ARG A 297 -2.58 -6.57 -18.94
N ALA A 298 -2.36 -6.26 -17.68
CA ALA A 298 -1.02 -6.22 -17.11
C ALA A 298 -0.33 -7.59 -17.14
N MET A 299 -1.06 -8.66 -16.83
CA MET A 299 -0.56 -10.03 -16.93
C MET A 299 -0.27 -10.41 -18.40
N ASP A 300 -1.15 -10.05 -19.32
CA ASP A 300 -0.98 -10.29 -20.76
C ASP A 300 0.27 -9.58 -21.31
N ASP A 301 0.48 -8.33 -20.94
CA ASP A 301 1.66 -7.56 -21.34
C ASP A 301 2.98 -8.20 -20.84
N VAL A 302 3.01 -8.72 -19.61
CA VAL A 302 4.17 -9.45 -19.11
C VAL A 302 4.33 -10.79 -19.80
N GLY A 303 3.23 -11.48 -20.10
CA GLY A 303 3.23 -12.71 -20.90
C GLY A 303 3.83 -12.47 -22.30
N LYS A 304 3.41 -11.41 -22.99
CA LYS A 304 3.98 -10.99 -24.29
C LYS A 304 5.47 -10.70 -24.20
N TYR A 305 5.89 -10.01 -23.14
CA TYR A 305 7.31 -9.73 -22.93
C TYR A 305 8.12 -11.02 -22.75
N TYR A 306 7.64 -11.96 -21.95
CA TYR A 306 8.33 -13.25 -21.77
C TYR A 306 8.19 -14.20 -22.96
N SER A 307 7.25 -13.99 -23.86
CA SER A 307 7.14 -14.73 -25.12
C SER A 307 8.01 -14.15 -26.23
N TYR A 308 8.67 -13.02 -25.98
CA TYR A 308 9.47 -12.35 -26.99
C TYR A 308 10.84 -12.99 -27.15
N THR A 309 11.14 -13.52 -28.34
CA THR A 309 12.31 -14.36 -28.64
C THR A 309 13.44 -13.62 -29.36
N ALA A 310 13.35 -12.30 -29.58
CA ALA A 310 14.47 -11.54 -30.14
C ALA A 310 15.63 -11.42 -29.15
N ASN A 311 16.87 -11.32 -29.66
CA ASN A 311 18.08 -11.27 -28.84
C ASN A 311 18.11 -10.12 -27.83
N LYS A 312 17.43 -9.01 -28.13
CA LYS A 312 17.27 -7.89 -27.19
C LYS A 312 16.17 -8.08 -26.15
N GLY A 313 15.42 -9.17 -26.22
CA GLY A 313 14.36 -9.51 -25.27
C GLY A 313 14.86 -10.10 -23.95
N PRO A 314 13.94 -10.59 -23.09
CA PRO A 314 14.27 -11.05 -21.75
C PRO A 314 15.17 -12.28 -21.69
N TRP A 315 15.28 -13.04 -22.78
CA TRP A 315 16.10 -14.25 -22.87
C TRP A 315 17.53 -13.95 -23.31
N GLY A 316 17.76 -12.79 -23.92
CA GLY A 316 19.08 -12.38 -24.38
C GLY A 316 20.08 -12.22 -23.23
N GLU A 317 21.36 -12.21 -23.57
CA GLU A 317 22.41 -11.97 -22.59
C GLU A 317 22.28 -10.59 -21.96
N GLU A 318 22.02 -9.60 -22.79
CA GLU A 318 21.85 -8.20 -22.39
C GLU A 318 20.54 -7.64 -22.95
N PRO A 319 19.41 -7.72 -22.20
CA PRO A 319 18.14 -7.19 -22.66
C PRO A 319 18.21 -5.68 -22.97
N GLY A 320 17.57 -5.30 -24.07
CA GLY A 320 17.63 -3.94 -24.63
C GLY A 320 18.75 -3.76 -25.64
N VAL A 321 19.72 -4.66 -25.72
CA VAL A 321 20.81 -4.63 -26.69
C VAL A 321 20.63 -5.75 -27.73
N ASN A 322 20.69 -5.39 -29.00
CA ASN A 322 20.62 -6.36 -30.07
C ASN A 322 22.03 -6.93 -30.32
N ASN A 323 22.27 -8.12 -29.82
CA ASN A 323 23.54 -8.82 -29.96
C ASN A 323 23.36 -10.20 -30.62
N THR A 324 24.45 -10.85 -30.95
CA THR A 324 24.47 -12.17 -31.64
C THR A 324 24.68 -13.33 -30.66
N VAL A 325 24.80 -13.05 -29.37
CA VAL A 325 25.02 -14.07 -28.36
C VAL A 325 23.76 -14.93 -28.20
N PRO A 326 23.90 -16.26 -28.17
CA PRO A 326 22.76 -17.16 -28.03
C PRO A 326 21.94 -16.88 -26.75
N GLN A 327 20.63 -16.97 -26.87
CA GLN A 327 19.71 -16.84 -25.75
C GLN A 327 19.82 -18.03 -24.80
N LEU A 328 19.60 -17.78 -23.51
CA LEU A 328 19.65 -18.82 -22.49
C LEU A 328 18.23 -19.34 -22.20
N SER A 329 17.86 -20.44 -22.84
CA SER A 329 16.54 -21.08 -22.72
C SER A 329 16.24 -21.61 -21.30
N CYS A 330 17.27 -21.93 -20.51
CA CYS A 330 17.13 -22.43 -19.13
C CYS A 330 16.96 -21.31 -18.08
N ARG A 331 16.85 -20.06 -18.49
CA ARG A 331 16.64 -18.93 -17.58
C ARG A 331 15.23 -18.99 -16.98
N ARG A 332 15.14 -19.11 -15.67
CA ARG A 332 13.86 -19.03 -14.98
C ARG A 332 13.31 -17.60 -15.04
N SER A 333 12.02 -17.46 -15.28
CA SER A 333 11.34 -16.16 -15.35
C SER A 333 10.11 -16.18 -14.47
N PHE A 334 9.97 -15.16 -13.64
CA PHE A 334 8.89 -15.03 -12.67
C PHE A 334 8.17 -13.70 -12.89
N HIS A 335 6.84 -13.72 -12.72
CA HIS A 335 6.04 -12.50 -12.63
C HIS A 335 5.49 -12.39 -11.20
N MET A 336 5.71 -11.26 -10.57
CA MET A 336 5.16 -10.89 -9.28
C MET A 336 4.18 -9.72 -9.49
N LEU A 337 2.90 -10.00 -9.38
CA LEU A 337 1.83 -9.00 -9.44
C LEU A 337 1.34 -8.72 -8.02
N MET A 338 1.48 -7.46 -7.58
CA MET A 338 0.97 -7.00 -6.29
C MET A 338 -0.31 -6.19 -6.51
N THR A 339 -1.41 -6.60 -5.87
CA THR A 339 -2.74 -5.99 -6.03
C THR A 339 -3.52 -6.06 -4.73
N ASP A 340 -4.52 -5.19 -4.56
CA ASP A 340 -5.49 -5.22 -3.46
C ASP A 340 -6.76 -6.04 -3.81
N GLY A 341 -6.85 -6.62 -5.01
CA GLY A 341 -7.76 -7.70 -5.30
C GLY A 341 -8.61 -7.57 -6.56
N MET A 342 -9.69 -6.78 -6.54
CA MET A 342 -10.69 -6.81 -7.62
C MET A 342 -10.19 -6.13 -8.90
N TRP A 343 -10.53 -6.71 -10.04
CA TRP A 343 -10.13 -6.21 -11.35
C TRP A 343 -11.34 -5.69 -12.16
N ASN A 344 -11.06 -4.77 -13.06
CA ASN A 344 -11.97 -4.26 -14.07
C ASN A 344 -11.25 -4.04 -15.41
N GLY A 345 -11.95 -3.53 -16.40
CA GLY A 345 -11.38 -3.27 -17.72
C GLY A 345 -11.45 -4.42 -18.69
N SER A 346 -10.74 -4.27 -19.80
CA SER A 346 -10.79 -5.22 -20.92
C SER A 346 -10.21 -6.60 -20.59
N SER A 347 -10.67 -7.61 -21.28
CA SER A 347 -10.08 -8.96 -21.27
C SER A 347 -8.65 -8.92 -21.80
N ALA A 348 -7.87 -9.94 -21.43
CA ALA A 348 -6.58 -10.18 -22.06
C ALA A 348 -6.76 -10.45 -23.57
N SER A 349 -5.72 -10.19 -24.35
CA SER A 349 -5.77 -10.37 -25.82
C SER A 349 -5.56 -11.82 -26.27
N ILE A 350 -5.41 -12.75 -25.35
CA ILE A 350 -5.17 -14.19 -25.64
C ILE A 350 -6.39 -14.95 -26.18
N GLY A 351 -7.51 -14.29 -26.43
CA GLY A 351 -8.61 -14.84 -27.19
C GLY A 351 -9.35 -16.02 -26.56
N GLY A 352 -9.92 -15.85 -25.37
CA GLY A 352 -10.86 -16.79 -24.78
C GLY A 352 -10.45 -17.41 -23.45
N ASP A 353 -11.33 -18.24 -22.92
CA ASP A 353 -11.09 -19.02 -21.72
C ASP A 353 -10.09 -20.15 -22.04
N VAL A 354 -8.93 -20.11 -21.41
CA VAL A 354 -7.86 -21.10 -21.53
C VAL A 354 -7.75 -22.01 -20.30
N ASP A 355 -8.58 -21.77 -19.28
CA ASP A 355 -8.59 -22.59 -18.09
C ASP A 355 -8.99 -24.02 -18.42
N ASN A 356 -8.21 -24.98 -17.93
CA ASN A 356 -8.40 -26.42 -18.18
C ASN A 356 -8.43 -26.82 -19.67
N LYS A 357 -7.83 -26.03 -20.53
CA LYS A 357 -7.67 -26.34 -21.95
C LYS A 357 -6.19 -26.31 -22.34
N PRO A 358 -5.79 -27.09 -23.37
CA PRO A 358 -4.45 -26.95 -23.92
C PRO A 358 -4.20 -25.50 -24.35
N GLY A 359 -3.08 -24.94 -23.92
CA GLY A 359 -2.65 -23.60 -24.35
C GLY A 359 -2.23 -23.58 -25.82
N LEU A 360 -2.02 -22.39 -26.36
CA LEU A 360 -1.32 -22.22 -27.62
C LEU A 360 0.13 -22.70 -27.48
N ALA A 361 0.71 -23.21 -28.55
CA ALA A 361 2.13 -23.53 -28.60
C ALA A 361 2.95 -22.27 -28.34
N ILE A 362 3.80 -22.29 -27.32
CA ILE A 362 4.71 -21.21 -26.96
C ILE A 362 6.08 -21.55 -27.53
N SER A 363 6.60 -20.69 -28.40
CA SER A 363 7.95 -20.82 -28.94
C SER A 363 8.94 -20.16 -27.99
N GLY A 364 9.91 -20.91 -27.54
CA GLY A 364 11.02 -20.44 -26.70
C GLY A 364 12.28 -20.14 -27.52
N PRO A 365 13.34 -19.67 -26.86
CA PRO A 365 14.65 -19.52 -27.44
C PRO A 365 15.16 -20.87 -28.04
N ASN A 366 16.03 -20.80 -29.03
CA ASN A 366 16.65 -22.00 -29.68
C ASN A 366 15.62 -22.96 -30.29
N SER A 367 14.56 -22.45 -30.88
CA SER A 367 13.51 -23.25 -31.56
C SER A 367 12.76 -24.22 -30.63
N GLN A 368 12.84 -24.05 -29.34
CA GLN A 368 12.03 -24.82 -28.40
C GLN A 368 10.55 -24.47 -28.52
N SER A 369 9.71 -25.47 -28.36
CA SER A 369 8.26 -25.28 -28.32
C SER A 369 7.68 -26.03 -27.13
N TYR A 370 6.70 -25.40 -26.49
CA TYR A 370 5.95 -26.00 -25.38
C TYR A 370 4.47 -25.69 -25.56
N THR A 371 3.66 -26.70 -25.31
CA THR A 371 2.20 -26.53 -25.22
C THR A 371 1.75 -26.99 -23.84
N TYR A 372 1.10 -26.10 -23.08
CA TYR A 372 0.52 -26.48 -21.79
C TYR A 372 -0.58 -27.49 -22.01
N THR A 373 -0.51 -28.60 -21.31
CA THR A 373 -1.57 -29.61 -21.24
C THR A 373 -2.11 -29.61 -19.81
N PRO A 374 -3.42 -29.35 -19.60
CA PRO A 374 -4.01 -29.42 -18.27
C PRO A 374 -3.78 -30.79 -17.64
N ALA A 375 -3.64 -30.81 -16.32
CA ALA A 375 -3.67 -32.06 -15.58
C ALA A 375 -5.05 -32.72 -15.74
N ALA A 376 -5.08 -34.05 -15.90
CA ALA A 376 -6.30 -34.82 -16.02
C ALA A 376 -7.11 -34.82 -14.72
#